data_a061cfff6350b19fab8f564fe77efa03
#
_entry.id   a061cfff6350b19fab8f564fe77efa03
#
_cell.length_a   1.000
_cell.length_b   1.000
_cell.length_c   1.000
_cell.angle_alpha   90.00
_cell.angle_beta   90.00
_cell.angle_gamma   90.00
#
_symmetry.space_group_name_H-M   'P 1'
#
loop_
_entity.id
_entity.type
_entity.pdbx_description
1 polymer ?
#
loop_
_entity_poly.entity_id
_entity_poly.type
_entity_poly.pdbx_seq_one_letter_code
_entity_poly.pdbx_strand_id
1 'polypeptide(L)'
;MTPSLNHSDNLFVANLQSVSLEKLVKSKLEVLFQQQKEAQVELNGLYTIVIEQVEKPLLELALASHNGNQVKTAQMLGINRNTLKKKIDNYKIRIRKSN
;
A
#
# COMPACT_ATOMS: atom_id res chain seq x y z
N MET A 1 -8.31 -14.53 22.45
CA MET A 1 -7.21 -15.22 21.78
C MET A 1 -7.55 -15.48 20.32
N THR A 2 -6.58 -15.38 19.47
CA THR A 2 -6.76 -15.63 18.04
C THR A 2 -6.00 -16.91 17.67
N PRO A 3 -6.58 -18.07 17.90
CA PRO A 3 -5.87 -19.33 17.74
C PRO A 3 -5.44 -19.60 16.28
N SER A 4 -6.02 -18.90 15.36
CA SER A 4 -5.69 -19.04 13.94
C SER A 4 -4.36 -18.42 13.56
N LEU A 5 -3.81 -17.54 14.41
CA LEU A 5 -2.54 -16.88 14.10
C LEU A 5 -1.37 -17.75 14.56
N ASN A 6 -0.46 -18.02 13.65
CA ASN A 6 0.78 -18.69 13.98
C ASN A 6 1.80 -17.66 14.49
N HIS A 7 2.98 -18.12 14.87
CA HIS A 7 4.01 -17.25 15.45
C HIS A 7 4.43 -16.14 14.46
N SER A 8 4.56 -16.46 13.18
CA SER A 8 4.95 -15.47 12.17
C SER A 8 3.88 -14.40 11.99
N ASP A 9 2.60 -14.80 12.00
CA ASP A 9 1.51 -13.85 11.88
C ASP A 9 1.46 -12.89 13.06
N ASN A 10 1.72 -13.39 14.26
CA ASN A 10 1.76 -12.55 15.47
C ASN A 10 2.90 -11.53 15.41
N LEU A 11 4.07 -11.94 14.92
CA LEU A 11 5.20 -11.03 14.76
C LEU A 11 4.89 -9.96 13.72
N PHE A 12 4.23 -10.32 12.64
CA PHE A 12 3.82 -9.38 11.61
C PHE A 12 2.87 -8.32 12.17
N VAL A 13 1.84 -8.75 12.89
CA VAL A 13 0.86 -7.84 13.48
C VAL A 13 1.52 -6.94 14.51
N ALA A 14 2.38 -7.49 15.38
CA ALA A 14 3.09 -6.69 16.38
C ALA A 14 3.97 -5.63 15.74
N ASN A 15 4.65 -5.97 14.63
CA ASN A 15 5.48 -5.03 13.93
C ASN A 15 4.65 -3.87 13.34
N LEU A 16 3.49 -4.18 12.75
CA LEU A 16 2.60 -3.15 12.21
C LEU A 16 2.09 -2.22 13.31
N GLN A 17 1.81 -2.77 14.49
CA GLN A 17 1.30 -1.98 15.61
C GLN A 17 2.39 -1.13 16.28
N SER A 18 3.59 -1.68 16.44
CA SER A 18 4.68 -0.99 17.13
C SER A 18 5.32 0.08 16.25
N VAL A 19 5.43 -0.17 14.95
CA VAL A 19 5.96 0.79 13.97
C VAL A 19 4.80 1.14 13.04
N SER A 20 3.75 1.69 13.62
CA SER A 20 2.49 1.94 12.93
C SER A 20 2.69 2.65 11.60
N LEU A 21 2.10 2.10 10.55
CA LEU A 21 2.09 2.74 9.24
C LEU A 21 1.43 4.11 9.33
N GLU A 22 0.38 4.21 10.12
CA GLU A 22 -0.30 5.49 10.36
C GLU A 22 0.65 6.54 10.89
N LYS A 23 1.49 6.18 11.87
CA LYS A 23 2.45 7.12 12.45
C LYS A 23 3.52 7.54 11.44
N LEU A 24 3.99 6.59 10.64
CA LEU A 24 4.98 6.89 9.59
C LEU A 24 4.38 7.82 8.55
N VAL A 25 3.16 7.55 8.11
CA VAL A 25 2.44 8.39 7.16
C VAL A 25 2.21 9.78 7.75
N LYS A 26 1.76 9.85 8.99
CA LYS A 26 1.52 11.14 9.65
C LYS A 26 2.79 11.98 9.70
N SER A 27 3.90 11.38 10.11
CA SER A 27 5.18 12.09 10.19
C SER A 27 5.60 12.62 8.82
N LYS A 28 5.43 11.79 7.77
CA LYS A 28 5.78 12.21 6.42
C LYS A 28 4.88 13.32 5.92
N LEU A 29 3.58 13.23 6.22
CA LEU A 29 2.62 14.26 5.84
C LEU A 29 2.88 15.58 6.56
N GLU A 30 3.28 15.51 7.83
CA GLU A 30 3.63 16.73 8.58
C GLU A 30 4.77 17.47 7.90
N VAL A 31 5.80 16.75 7.44
CA VAL A 31 6.91 17.34 6.70
C VAL A 31 6.42 17.97 5.40
N LEU A 32 5.59 17.25 4.66
CA LEU A 32 5.03 17.75 3.40
C LEU A 32 4.25 19.05 3.61
N PHE A 33 3.39 19.07 4.63
CA PHE A 33 2.58 20.25 4.92
C PHE A 33 3.45 21.43 5.36
N GLN A 34 4.50 21.17 6.14
CA GLN A 34 5.44 22.21 6.55
C GLN A 34 6.19 22.80 5.36
N GLN A 35 6.68 21.93 4.46
CA GLN A 35 7.37 22.38 3.25
C GLN A 35 6.44 23.18 2.35
N GLN A 36 5.20 22.75 2.22
CA GLN A 36 4.19 23.46 1.42
C GLN A 36 3.94 24.87 1.99
N LYS A 37 3.84 24.96 3.31
CA LYS A 37 3.61 26.23 3.98
C LYS A 37 4.79 27.18 3.78
N GLU A 38 6.00 26.68 3.90
CA GLU A 38 7.22 27.46 3.71
C GLU A 38 7.36 27.94 2.26
N ALA A 39 7.02 27.08 1.32
CA ALA A 39 7.10 27.40 -0.11
C ALA A 39 5.91 28.24 -0.59
N GLN A 40 4.88 28.38 0.23
CA GLN A 40 3.63 29.10 -0.10
C GLN A 40 2.96 28.56 -1.37
N VAL A 41 2.98 27.23 -1.50
CA VAL A 41 2.38 26.53 -2.63
C VAL A 41 1.03 25.95 -2.20
N GLU A 42 0.02 26.09 -3.04
CA GLU A 42 -1.27 25.44 -2.80
C GLU A 42 -1.19 23.97 -3.16
N LEU A 43 -1.77 23.13 -2.31
CA LEU A 43 -1.88 21.71 -2.55
C LEU A 43 -3.28 21.39 -3.07
N ASN A 44 -3.36 20.97 -4.32
CA ASN A 44 -4.63 20.59 -4.93
C ASN A 44 -4.55 19.11 -5.34
N GLY A 45 -5.66 18.39 -5.14
CA GLY A 45 -5.71 16.99 -5.49
C GLY A 45 -4.85 16.11 -4.58
N LEU A 46 -4.57 16.58 -3.38
CA LEU A 46 -3.64 15.89 -2.47
C LEU A 46 -4.14 14.51 -2.09
N TYR A 47 -5.46 14.34 -1.92
CA TYR A 47 -6.01 13.05 -1.54
C TYR A 47 -5.57 11.96 -2.52
N THR A 48 -5.80 12.18 -3.81
CA THR A 48 -5.43 11.21 -4.84
C THR A 48 -3.93 10.95 -4.85
N ILE A 49 -3.13 12.01 -4.73
CA ILE A 49 -1.67 11.88 -4.75
C ILE A 49 -1.20 10.99 -3.60
N VAL A 50 -1.71 11.25 -2.38
CA VAL A 50 -1.30 10.48 -1.20
C VAL A 50 -1.75 9.02 -1.31
N ILE A 51 -2.99 8.79 -1.71
CA ILE A 51 -3.51 7.43 -1.85
C ILE A 51 -2.71 6.64 -2.88
N GLU A 52 -2.35 7.27 -3.99
CA GLU A 52 -1.55 6.61 -5.03
C GLU A 52 -0.14 6.26 -4.53
N GLN A 53 0.44 7.11 -3.71
CA GLN A 53 1.78 6.87 -3.15
C GLN A 53 1.81 5.64 -2.24
N VAL A 54 0.70 5.31 -1.61
CA VAL A 54 0.59 4.13 -0.76
C VAL A 54 0.10 2.93 -1.57
N GLU A 55 -0.88 3.14 -2.42
CA GLU A 55 -1.54 2.06 -3.17
C GLU A 55 -0.59 1.38 -4.15
N LYS A 56 0.15 2.16 -4.93
CA LYS A 56 1.01 1.59 -5.96
C LYS A 56 2.04 0.60 -5.39
N PRO A 57 2.85 0.97 -4.39
CA PRO A 57 3.80 0.01 -3.82
C PRO A 57 3.11 -1.19 -3.16
N LEU A 58 1.94 -0.98 -2.56
CA LEU A 58 1.17 -2.08 -1.97
C LEU A 58 0.80 -3.11 -3.04
N LEU A 59 0.28 -2.63 -4.17
CA LEU A 59 -0.11 -3.51 -5.27
C LEU A 59 1.11 -4.22 -5.87
N GLU A 60 2.20 -3.49 -6.06
CA GLU A 60 3.43 -4.07 -6.61
C GLU A 60 3.96 -5.20 -5.74
N LEU A 61 4.02 -4.97 -4.44
CA LEU A 61 4.51 -5.97 -3.50
C LEU A 61 3.57 -7.18 -3.41
N ALA A 62 2.26 -6.92 -3.39
CA ALA A 62 1.28 -8.00 -3.33
C ALA A 62 1.34 -8.89 -4.59
N LEU A 63 1.45 -8.26 -5.76
CA LEU A 63 1.61 -9.00 -7.02
C LEU A 63 2.88 -9.83 -7.03
N ALA A 64 3.98 -9.24 -6.60
CA ALA A 64 5.27 -9.93 -6.54
C ALA A 64 5.20 -11.14 -5.61
N SER A 65 4.51 -11.02 -4.49
CA SER A 65 4.39 -12.12 -3.51
C SER A 65 3.62 -13.32 -4.06
N HIS A 66 2.84 -13.12 -5.11
CA HIS A 66 2.07 -14.17 -5.78
C HIS A 66 2.52 -14.40 -7.22
N ASN A 67 3.72 -13.99 -7.55
CA ASN A 67 4.31 -14.18 -8.90
C ASN A 67 3.40 -13.66 -10.01
N GLY A 68 2.70 -12.58 -9.76
CA GLY A 68 1.83 -11.95 -10.74
C GLY A 68 0.44 -12.59 -10.86
N ASN A 69 0.11 -13.53 -10.00
CA ASN A 69 -1.21 -14.17 -10.02
C ASN A 69 -2.25 -13.19 -9.48
N GLN A 70 -3.08 -12.65 -10.36
CA GLN A 70 -4.04 -11.59 -10.02
C GLN A 70 -5.17 -12.09 -9.13
N VAL A 71 -5.60 -13.33 -9.29
CA VAL A 71 -6.67 -13.88 -8.46
C VAL A 71 -6.22 -13.98 -7.01
N LYS A 72 -5.05 -14.56 -6.78
CA LYS A 72 -4.50 -14.70 -5.43
C LYS A 72 -4.16 -13.33 -4.81
N THR A 73 -3.65 -12.42 -5.63
CA THR A 73 -3.33 -11.07 -5.18
C THR A 73 -4.59 -10.32 -4.74
N ALA A 74 -5.65 -10.41 -5.53
CA ALA A 74 -6.92 -9.77 -5.17
C ALA A 74 -7.48 -10.35 -3.87
N GLN A 75 -7.37 -11.66 -3.67
CA GLN A 75 -7.79 -12.29 -2.42
C GLN A 75 -6.98 -11.79 -1.24
N MET A 76 -5.66 -11.71 -1.40
CA MET A 76 -4.77 -11.19 -0.35
C MET A 76 -5.13 -9.77 0.03
N LEU A 77 -5.42 -8.93 -0.96
CA LEU A 77 -5.73 -7.52 -0.74
C LEU A 77 -7.18 -7.31 -0.30
N GLY A 78 -8.04 -8.30 -0.48
CA GLY A 78 -9.46 -8.17 -0.14
C GLY A 78 -10.22 -7.27 -1.10
N ILE A 79 -9.81 -7.23 -2.37
CA ILE A 79 -10.49 -6.44 -3.39
C ILE A 79 -10.94 -7.33 -4.54
N ASN A 80 -11.86 -6.82 -5.35
CA ASN A 80 -12.35 -7.52 -6.52
C ASN A 80 -11.24 -7.61 -7.57
N ARG A 81 -11.16 -8.75 -8.28
CA ARG A 81 -10.15 -8.96 -9.32
C ARG A 81 -10.21 -7.90 -10.41
N ASN A 82 -11.43 -7.50 -10.82
CA ASN A 82 -11.58 -6.47 -11.85
C ASN A 82 -11.07 -5.12 -11.36
N THR A 83 -11.30 -4.81 -10.09
CA THR A 83 -10.78 -3.60 -9.47
C THR A 83 -9.24 -3.62 -9.47
N LEU A 84 -8.66 -4.76 -9.10
CA LEU A 84 -7.21 -4.91 -9.12
C LEU A 84 -6.66 -4.71 -10.53
N LYS A 85 -7.30 -5.32 -11.53
CA LYS A 85 -6.86 -5.20 -12.92
C LYS A 85 -6.85 -3.75 -13.38
N LYS A 86 -7.91 -3.00 -13.07
CA LYS A 86 -8.00 -1.58 -13.42
C LYS A 86 -6.87 -0.79 -12.80
N LYS A 87 -6.56 -1.08 -11.53
CA LYS A 87 -5.47 -0.38 -10.82
C LYS A 87 -4.12 -0.72 -11.42
N ILE A 88 -3.89 -1.98 -11.76
CA ILE A 88 -2.65 -2.41 -12.43
C ILE A 88 -2.48 -1.62 -13.73
N ASP A 89 -3.55 -1.52 -14.52
CA ASP A 89 -3.52 -0.80 -15.79
C ASP A 89 -3.28 0.70 -15.57
N ASN A 90 -3.98 1.30 -14.62
CA ASN A 90 -3.87 2.73 -14.33
C ASN A 90 -2.48 3.11 -13.84
N TYR A 91 -1.88 2.28 -13.01
CA TYR A 91 -0.54 2.53 -12.48
C TYR A 91 0.56 2.02 -13.41
N LYS A 92 0.18 1.33 -14.49
CA LYS A 92 1.13 0.73 -15.45
C LYS A 92 2.12 -0.19 -14.73
N ILE A 93 1.60 -0.98 -13.80
CA ILE A 93 2.42 -1.89 -13.03
C ILE A 93 2.84 -3.06 -13.92
N ARG A 94 4.13 -3.35 -13.89
CA ARG A 94 4.65 -4.50 -14.62
C ARG A 94 4.46 -5.75 -13.79
N ILE A 95 3.84 -6.76 -14.41
CA ILE A 95 3.63 -8.04 -13.76
C ILE A 95 4.79 -8.94 -14.14
N ARG A 96 5.61 -9.30 -13.14
CA ARG A 96 6.71 -10.23 -13.34
C ARG A 96 6.28 -11.59 -12.83
N LYS A 97 6.37 -12.58 -13.72
CA LYS A 97 6.09 -13.97 -13.37
C LYS A 97 7.42 -14.70 -13.27
N SER A 98 7.60 -15.41 -12.15
CA SER A 98 8.77 -16.28 -12.06
C SER A 98 8.49 -17.57 -12.82
N ASN A 99 9.50 -18.03 -13.51
CA ASN A 99 9.43 -19.27 -14.28
C ASN A 99 9.90 -20.46 -13.45
#